data_aebc030a8dac9087425adfcb4463826e
#
_entry.id   aebc030a8dac9087425adfcb4463826e
#
_cell.length_a   1.000
_cell.length_b   1.000
_cell.length_c   1.000
_cell.angle_alpha   90.00
_cell.angle_beta   90.00
_cell.angle_gamma   90.00
#
_symmetry.space_group_name_H-M   'P 1'
#
loop_
_entity.id
_entity.type
_entity.pdbx_description
1 polymer ?
#
loop_
_entity_poly.entity_id
_entity_poly.type
_entity_poly.pdbx_seq_one_letter_code
_entity_poly.pdbx_strand_id
1 'polypeptide(L)'
;VARALGLLLFVALLGAFPLLAQQADPPLPPEEDESYAAPREYGFNPLQAKKELNIGRFYFKKGSYKAAALRAQEALKWDDSLLEAYLMLGESRERMRDTDGARKAYQQFLELAADNAKERKDIEKRIQKLAKADDPPKPNR
;
A
#
# COMPACT_ATOMS: atom_id res chain seq x y z
N VAL A 1 -17.55 -56.40 -55.31
CA VAL A 1 -17.74 -56.55 -53.83
C VAL A 1 -16.39 -56.30 -53.14
N ALA A 2 -16.15 -55.08 -52.63
CA ALA A 2 -14.98 -54.81 -51.79
C ALA A 2 -15.41 -53.77 -50.75
N ARG A 3 -15.46 -54.19 -49.52
CA ARG A 3 -15.71 -53.38 -48.37
C ARG A 3 -14.39 -52.68 -47.92
N ALA A 4 -14.33 -51.39 -48.07
CA ALA A 4 -13.23 -50.60 -47.53
C ALA A 4 -13.53 -50.24 -46.07
N LEU A 5 -12.68 -50.69 -45.15
CA LEU A 5 -12.70 -50.42 -43.73
C LEU A 5 -11.91 -49.14 -43.49
N GLY A 6 -12.61 -48.04 -43.24
CA GLY A 6 -11.98 -46.77 -42.90
C GLY A 6 -11.58 -46.74 -41.42
N LEU A 7 -10.28 -46.76 -41.18
CA LEU A 7 -9.69 -46.61 -39.84
C LEU A 7 -9.63 -45.15 -39.50
N LEU A 8 -10.51 -44.66 -38.63
CA LEU A 8 -10.46 -43.31 -38.05
C LEU A 8 -9.38 -43.27 -36.95
N LEU A 9 -8.22 -42.71 -37.33
CA LEU A 9 -7.18 -42.34 -36.38
C LEU A 9 -7.62 -41.06 -35.63
N PHE A 10 -8.17 -41.26 -34.43
CA PHE A 10 -8.41 -40.16 -33.49
C PHE A 10 -7.09 -39.78 -32.80
N VAL A 11 -6.40 -38.80 -33.38
CA VAL A 11 -5.23 -38.20 -32.72
C VAL A 11 -5.71 -37.33 -31.56
N ALA A 12 -5.65 -37.88 -30.35
CA ALA A 12 -5.85 -37.13 -29.13
C ALA A 12 -4.67 -36.18 -28.93
N LEU A 13 -4.83 -34.92 -29.33
CA LEU A 13 -3.92 -33.85 -29.03
C LEU A 13 -4.05 -33.51 -27.55
N LEU A 14 -3.28 -34.21 -26.71
CA LEU A 14 -3.08 -33.85 -25.31
C LEU A 14 -2.30 -32.53 -25.27
N GLY A 15 -3.07 -31.43 -25.25
CA GLY A 15 -2.53 -30.11 -24.95
C GLY A 15 -1.93 -30.12 -23.57
N ALA A 16 -0.59 -30.09 -23.51
CA ALA A 16 0.12 -29.79 -22.28
C ALA A 16 -0.20 -28.35 -21.90
N PHE A 17 -1.19 -28.14 -21.02
CA PHE A 17 -1.36 -26.88 -20.32
C PHE A 17 -0.08 -26.67 -19.48
N PRO A 18 0.67 -25.58 -19.69
CA PRO A 18 1.69 -25.25 -18.74
C PRO A 18 1.01 -25.01 -17.40
N LEU A 19 1.32 -25.83 -16.42
CA LEU A 19 0.99 -25.63 -15.03
C LEU A 19 1.72 -24.35 -14.62
N LEU A 20 1.07 -23.20 -14.81
CA LEU A 20 1.49 -21.95 -14.20
C LEU A 20 1.52 -22.24 -12.71
N ALA A 21 2.73 -22.47 -12.18
CA ALA A 21 2.96 -22.54 -10.76
C ALA A 21 2.38 -21.25 -10.17
N GLN A 22 1.19 -21.36 -9.61
CA GLN A 22 0.63 -20.32 -8.76
C GLN A 22 1.64 -20.11 -7.65
N GLN A 23 2.48 -19.09 -7.78
CA GLN A 23 3.28 -18.62 -6.68
C GLN A 23 2.28 -18.26 -5.58
N ALA A 24 2.15 -19.15 -4.60
CA ALA A 24 1.37 -18.86 -3.42
C ALA A 24 1.89 -17.53 -2.87
N ASP A 25 1.01 -16.54 -2.77
CA ASP A 25 1.34 -15.30 -2.10
C ASP A 25 1.97 -15.63 -0.74
N PRO A 26 3.05 -14.95 -0.34
CA PRO A 26 3.62 -15.15 0.98
C PRO A 26 2.50 -15.00 2.02
N PRO A 27 2.45 -15.87 3.04
CA PRO A 27 1.42 -15.81 4.05
C PRO A 27 1.34 -14.38 4.62
N LEU A 28 0.11 -13.88 4.74
CA LEU A 28 -0.12 -12.60 5.41
C LEU A 28 0.51 -12.71 6.81
N PRO A 29 1.17 -11.64 7.31
CA PRO A 29 1.57 -11.61 8.71
C PRO A 29 0.32 -11.91 9.55
N PRO A 30 0.44 -12.73 10.62
CA PRO A 30 -0.70 -13.06 11.44
C PRO A 30 -1.41 -11.77 11.86
N GLU A 31 -2.71 -11.72 11.68
CA GLU A 31 -3.53 -10.67 12.27
C GLU A 31 -3.34 -10.83 13.79
N GLU A 32 -2.59 -9.90 14.38
CA GLU A 32 -2.48 -9.82 15.82
C GLU A 32 -3.89 -9.52 16.32
N ASP A 33 -4.47 -10.44 17.06
CA ASP A 33 -5.77 -10.30 17.69
C ASP A 33 -5.68 -9.16 18.73
N GLU A 34 -6.06 -7.97 18.31
CA GLU A 34 -5.97 -6.76 19.14
C GLU A 34 -6.82 -6.85 20.41
N SER A 35 -7.73 -7.84 20.48
CA SER A 35 -8.64 -8.03 21.63
C SER A 35 -7.94 -8.48 22.93
N TYR A 36 -6.71 -9.00 22.84
CA TYR A 36 -5.94 -9.47 23.98
C TYR A 36 -4.67 -8.68 24.29
N ALA A 37 -4.39 -7.62 23.51
CA ALA A 37 -3.21 -6.80 23.79
C ALA A 37 -3.46 -5.89 25.00
N ALA A 38 -2.69 -6.06 26.05
CA ALA A 38 -2.59 -5.06 27.11
C ALA A 38 -2.27 -3.69 26.51
N PRO A 39 -2.70 -2.57 27.13
CA PRO A 39 -2.37 -1.24 26.63
C PRO A 39 -0.87 -1.15 26.35
N ARG A 40 -0.49 -0.90 25.11
CA ARG A 40 0.92 -0.80 24.73
C ARG A 40 1.45 0.51 25.26
N GLU A 41 2.49 0.46 26.09
CA GLU A 41 3.27 1.65 26.39
C GLU A 41 4.23 1.89 25.23
N TYR A 42 4.05 3.05 24.57
CA TYR A 42 4.93 3.47 23.48
C TYR A 42 6.10 4.27 24.07
N GLY A 43 7.30 3.69 24.00
CA GLY A 43 8.54 4.42 24.22
C GLY A 43 9.27 4.61 22.89
N PHE A 44 10.17 5.57 22.79
CA PHE A 44 10.96 5.78 21.58
C PHE A 44 11.71 4.50 21.17
N ASN A 45 11.33 3.93 20.04
CA ASN A 45 11.91 2.69 19.51
C ASN A 45 11.96 2.70 17.98
N PRO A 46 13.03 3.24 17.38
CA PRO A 46 13.16 3.35 15.92
C PRO A 46 13.21 2.00 15.21
N LEU A 47 13.66 0.93 15.89
CA LEU A 47 13.69 -0.40 15.30
C LEU A 47 12.27 -0.96 15.15
N GLN A 48 11.43 -0.81 16.17
CA GLN A 48 10.04 -1.22 16.11
C GLN A 48 9.27 -0.36 15.08
N ALA A 49 9.50 0.94 15.06
CA ALA A 49 8.93 1.84 14.06
C ALA A 49 9.23 1.37 12.63
N LYS A 50 10.47 1.03 12.33
CA LYS A 50 10.86 0.50 11.02
C LYS A 50 10.21 -0.85 10.71
N LYS A 51 10.03 -1.73 11.71
CA LYS A 51 9.32 -2.99 11.54
C LYS A 51 7.86 -2.76 11.12
N GLU A 52 7.14 -1.90 11.84
CA GLU A 52 5.76 -1.53 11.49
C GLU A 52 5.67 -0.89 10.09
N LEU A 53 6.61 -0.01 9.77
CA LEU A 53 6.68 0.59 8.44
C LEU A 53 6.88 -0.44 7.33
N ASN A 54 7.69 -1.46 7.54
CA ASN A 54 7.90 -2.53 6.56
C ASN A 54 6.64 -3.38 6.37
N ILE A 55 5.90 -3.66 7.44
CA ILE A 55 4.59 -4.30 7.36
C ILE A 55 3.62 -3.41 6.56
N GLY A 56 3.62 -2.11 6.82
CA GLY A 56 2.84 -1.14 6.06
C GLY A 56 3.15 -1.16 4.57
N ARG A 57 4.44 -1.22 4.19
CA ARG A 57 4.88 -1.34 2.78
C ARG A 57 4.35 -2.61 2.11
N PHE A 58 4.29 -3.71 2.84
CA PHE A 58 3.69 -4.95 2.34
C PHE A 58 2.20 -4.73 2.01
N TYR A 59 1.41 -4.19 2.94
CA TYR A 59 0.00 -3.92 2.71
C TYR A 59 -0.23 -2.90 1.58
N PHE A 60 0.60 -1.87 1.49
CA PHE A 60 0.52 -0.89 0.42
C PHE A 60 0.69 -1.54 -0.96
N LYS A 61 1.70 -2.40 -1.12
CA LYS A 61 1.93 -3.17 -2.36
C LYS A 61 0.77 -4.09 -2.72
N LYS A 62 0.06 -4.62 -1.73
CA LYS A 62 -1.15 -5.44 -1.92
C LYS A 62 -2.41 -4.62 -2.20
N GLY A 63 -2.33 -3.29 -2.21
CA GLY A 63 -3.49 -2.41 -2.40
C GLY A 63 -4.36 -2.24 -1.16
N SER A 64 -3.97 -2.80 -0.01
CA SER A 64 -4.66 -2.66 1.27
C SER A 64 -4.28 -1.35 1.95
N TYR A 65 -4.68 -0.23 1.34
CA TYR A 65 -4.23 1.10 1.77
C TYR A 65 -4.67 1.47 3.19
N LYS A 66 -5.83 1.00 3.63
CA LYS A 66 -6.29 1.20 5.02
C LYS A 66 -5.34 0.53 6.02
N ALA A 67 -4.97 -0.73 5.78
CA ALA A 67 -4.03 -1.44 6.62
C ALA A 67 -2.63 -0.79 6.57
N ALA A 68 -2.17 -0.36 5.40
CA ALA A 68 -0.91 0.37 5.26
C ALA A 68 -0.89 1.68 6.08
N ALA A 69 -1.99 2.45 6.05
CA ALA A 69 -2.13 3.66 6.84
C ALA A 69 -2.09 3.38 8.35
N LEU A 70 -2.77 2.33 8.81
CA LEU A 70 -2.75 1.92 10.22
C LEU A 70 -1.33 1.54 10.67
N ARG A 71 -0.59 0.78 9.85
CA ARG A 71 0.80 0.42 10.18
C ARG A 71 1.74 1.62 10.17
N ALA A 72 1.55 2.57 9.27
CA ALA A 72 2.28 3.83 9.30
C ALA A 72 2.00 4.64 10.58
N GLN A 73 0.74 4.71 11.00
CA GLN A 73 0.39 5.34 12.27
C GLN A 73 1.00 4.62 13.47
N GLU A 74 1.02 3.28 13.46
CA GLU A 74 1.66 2.50 14.51
C GLU A 74 3.16 2.77 14.56
N ALA A 75 3.84 2.86 13.40
CA ALA A 75 5.25 3.25 13.34
C ALA A 75 5.50 4.61 13.98
N LEU A 76 4.64 5.60 13.74
CA LEU A 76 4.75 6.94 14.31
C LEU A 76 4.53 7.00 15.83
N LYS A 77 3.86 6.03 16.42
CA LYS A 77 3.75 5.93 17.88
C LYS A 77 5.08 5.48 18.51
N TRP A 78 5.91 4.73 17.79
CA TRP A 78 7.23 4.29 18.23
C TRP A 78 8.33 5.30 17.91
N ASP A 79 8.19 6.04 16.79
CA ASP A 79 9.13 7.07 16.35
C ASP A 79 8.36 8.13 15.54
N ASP A 80 8.01 9.22 16.19
CA ASP A 80 7.26 10.33 15.59
C ASP A 80 8.09 11.18 14.64
N SER A 81 9.41 10.98 14.59
CA SER A 81 10.32 11.63 13.65
C SER A 81 10.57 10.83 12.36
N LEU A 82 9.97 9.64 12.21
CA LEU A 82 10.18 8.77 11.06
C LEU A 82 9.50 9.31 9.80
N LEU A 83 10.25 10.06 8.98
CA LEU A 83 9.74 10.73 7.78
C LEU A 83 9.03 9.79 6.79
N GLU A 84 9.58 8.59 6.57
CA GLU A 84 9.00 7.62 5.65
C GLU A 84 7.63 7.12 6.10
N ALA A 85 7.34 7.16 7.40
CA ALA A 85 6.02 6.79 7.91
C ALA A 85 4.97 7.86 7.58
N TYR A 86 5.32 9.14 7.65
CA TYR A 86 4.44 10.22 7.19
C TYR A 86 4.19 10.16 5.68
N LEU A 87 5.21 9.85 4.88
CA LEU A 87 5.04 9.65 3.44
C LEU A 87 4.06 8.50 3.15
N MET A 88 4.28 7.35 3.77
CA MET A 88 3.39 6.19 3.59
C MET A 88 1.97 6.49 4.04
N LEU A 89 1.80 7.18 5.16
CA LEU A 89 0.50 7.58 5.67
C LEU A 89 -0.22 8.51 4.68
N GLY A 90 0.49 9.51 4.15
CA GLY A 90 -0.03 10.43 3.16
C GLY A 90 -0.43 9.71 1.86
N GLU A 91 0.45 8.87 1.32
CA GLU A 91 0.18 8.11 0.10
C GLU A 91 -0.99 7.13 0.26
N SER A 92 -1.06 6.44 1.40
CA SER A 92 -2.15 5.51 1.69
C SER A 92 -3.49 6.23 1.76
N ARG A 93 -3.55 7.39 2.41
CA ARG A 93 -4.76 8.21 2.51
C ARG A 93 -5.15 8.81 1.17
N GLU A 94 -4.19 9.26 0.36
CA GLU A 94 -4.44 9.72 -1.01
C GLU A 94 -5.11 8.63 -1.86
N ARG A 95 -4.61 7.37 -1.76
CA ARG A 95 -5.23 6.22 -2.44
C ARG A 95 -6.64 5.89 -1.93
N MET A 96 -6.94 6.19 -0.68
CA MET A 96 -8.29 6.07 -0.10
C MET A 96 -9.20 7.27 -0.39
N ARG A 97 -8.70 8.29 -1.08
CA ARG A 97 -9.39 9.58 -1.32
C ARG A 97 -9.67 10.37 -0.03
N ASP A 98 -8.93 10.11 1.04
CA ASP A 98 -8.90 10.93 2.24
C ASP A 98 -7.93 12.10 2.02
N THR A 99 -8.39 13.12 1.28
CA THR A 99 -7.59 14.28 0.87
C THR A 99 -7.09 15.07 2.06
N ASP A 100 -7.95 15.30 3.04
CA ASP A 100 -7.59 16.04 4.27
C ASP A 100 -6.56 15.29 5.10
N GLY A 101 -6.77 13.99 5.29
CA GLY A 101 -5.82 13.16 6.00
C GLY A 101 -4.47 13.05 5.29
N ALA A 102 -4.48 12.92 3.97
CA ALA A 102 -3.25 12.90 3.16
C ALA A 102 -2.49 14.21 3.30
N ARG A 103 -3.18 15.35 3.18
CA ARG A 103 -2.59 16.68 3.31
C ARG A 103 -1.93 16.87 4.67
N LYS A 104 -2.61 16.50 5.76
CA LYS A 104 -2.05 16.58 7.12
C LYS A 104 -0.77 15.76 7.27
N ALA A 105 -0.76 14.53 6.76
CA ALA A 105 0.42 13.66 6.83
C ALA A 105 1.60 14.25 6.03
N TYR A 106 1.35 14.78 4.84
CA TYR A 106 2.38 15.44 4.04
C TYR A 106 2.88 16.73 4.66
N GLN A 107 2.03 17.51 5.33
CA GLN A 107 2.45 18.71 6.07
C GLN A 107 3.40 18.35 7.21
N GLN A 108 3.10 17.30 7.98
CA GLN A 108 4.00 16.81 9.04
C GLN A 108 5.35 16.35 8.48
N PHE A 109 5.36 15.68 7.32
CA PHE A 109 6.61 15.38 6.62
C PHE A 109 7.41 16.65 6.33
N LEU A 110 6.77 17.70 5.78
CA LEU A 110 7.45 18.95 5.42
C LEU A 110 7.97 19.73 6.64
N GLU A 111 7.31 19.63 7.79
CA GLU A 111 7.73 20.24 9.04
C GLU A 111 9.02 19.61 9.59
N LEU A 112 9.15 18.29 9.43
CA LEU A 112 10.29 17.53 9.96
C LEU A 112 11.44 17.38 8.95
N ALA A 113 11.13 17.39 7.64
CA ALA A 113 12.12 17.19 6.59
C ALA A 113 13.03 18.41 6.44
N ALA A 114 14.32 18.16 6.25
CA ALA A 114 15.27 19.22 5.90
C ALA A 114 14.88 19.92 4.60
N ASP A 115 15.24 21.18 4.42
CA ASP A 115 14.88 21.98 3.23
C ASP A 115 15.41 21.41 1.92
N ASN A 116 16.53 20.70 1.96
CA ASN A 116 17.12 20.02 0.82
C ASN A 116 16.67 18.57 0.63
N ALA A 117 15.66 18.11 1.38
CA ALA A 117 15.14 16.76 1.23
C ALA A 117 14.63 16.53 -0.21
N LYS A 118 15.03 15.41 -0.81
CA LYS A 118 14.73 15.08 -2.20
C LYS A 118 13.23 15.07 -2.49
N GLU A 119 12.46 14.56 -1.56
CA GLU A 119 11.01 14.36 -1.67
C GLU A 119 10.22 15.66 -1.47
N ARG A 120 10.81 16.69 -0.86
CA ARG A 120 10.12 17.91 -0.44
C ARG A 120 9.30 18.55 -1.55
N LYS A 121 9.93 18.79 -2.72
CA LYS A 121 9.26 19.42 -3.87
C LYS A 121 8.08 18.60 -4.41
N ASP A 122 8.18 17.30 -4.40
CA ASP A 122 7.11 16.43 -4.87
C ASP A 122 5.94 16.41 -3.89
N ILE A 123 6.23 16.43 -2.60
CA ILE A 123 5.20 16.52 -1.55
C ILE A 123 4.47 17.86 -1.58
N GLU A 124 5.18 18.97 -1.76
CA GLU A 124 4.59 20.30 -1.94
C GLU A 124 3.60 20.33 -3.12
N LYS A 125 3.99 19.74 -4.27
CA LYS A 125 3.11 19.62 -5.44
C LYS A 125 1.88 18.74 -5.16
N ARG A 126 2.04 17.64 -4.43
CA ARG A 126 0.91 16.78 -4.03
C ARG A 126 -0.08 17.53 -3.14
N ILE A 127 0.39 18.27 -2.14
CA ILE A 127 -0.45 19.11 -1.29
C ILE A 127 -1.24 20.13 -2.12
N GLN A 128 -0.59 20.82 -3.06
CA GLN A 128 -1.25 21.79 -3.94
C GLN A 128 -2.32 21.14 -4.82
N LYS A 129 -2.04 19.93 -5.33
CA LYS A 129 -3.01 19.16 -6.13
C LYS A 129 -4.23 18.75 -5.31
N LEU A 130 -4.00 18.27 -4.09
CA LEU A 130 -5.07 17.88 -3.17
C LEU A 130 -5.94 19.08 -2.80
N ALA A 131 -5.35 20.24 -2.50
CA ALA A 131 -6.09 21.47 -2.20
C ALA A 131 -6.99 21.91 -3.36
N LYS A 132 -6.54 21.77 -4.62
CA LYS A 132 -7.35 22.10 -5.80
C LYS A 132 -8.47 21.10 -6.06
N ALA A 133 -8.34 19.86 -5.61
CA ALA A 133 -9.38 18.85 -5.78
C ALA A 133 -10.57 19.07 -4.82
N ASP A 134 -10.34 19.78 -3.73
CA ASP A 134 -11.38 20.14 -2.74
C ASP A 134 -12.13 21.42 -3.13
N ASP A 135 -11.62 22.23 -4.08
CA ASP A 135 -12.32 23.41 -4.59
C ASP A 135 -13.51 22.99 -5.48
N PRO A 136 -14.73 23.49 -5.23
CA PRO A 136 -15.84 23.21 -6.11
C PRO A 136 -15.55 23.75 -7.52
N PRO A 137 -16.02 23.08 -8.58
CA PRO A 137 -15.82 23.54 -9.95
C PRO A 137 -16.37 24.96 -10.08
N LYS A 138 -15.53 25.90 -10.59
CA LYS A 138 -15.96 27.27 -10.82
C LYS A 138 -17.18 27.26 -11.74
N PRO A 139 -18.26 27.97 -11.41
CA PRO A 139 -19.42 28.06 -12.28
C PRO A 139 -18.98 28.61 -13.64
N ASN A 140 -19.33 27.89 -14.70
CA ASN A 140 -19.09 28.37 -16.07
C ASN A 140 -19.75 29.71 -16.23
N ARG A 141 -18.97 30.76 -16.52
CA ARG A 141 -19.46 32.08 -16.98
C ARG A 141 -19.75 31.99 -18.45
#